data_565f63b72cc0a8d61bead4bb2fb6bb6b
#
_entry.id   565f63b72cc0a8d61bead4bb2fb6bb6b
#
_cell.length_a   1.000
_cell.length_b   1.000
_cell.length_c   1.000
_cell.angle_alpha   90.00
_cell.angle_beta   90.00
_cell.angle_gamma   90.00
#
_symmetry.space_group_name_H-M   'P 1'
#
loop_
_entity.id
_entity.type
_entity.pdbx_description
1 polymer ?
#
loop_
_entity_poly.entity_id
_entity_poly.type
_entity_poly.pdbx_seq_one_letter_code
_entity_poly.pdbx_strand_id
1 'polypeptide(L)'
;MARASRIREWPLEERPRERLYHKGAEALADAELLAIQLGTGERGRSAVDVARDLLVQYGSLSDLAARGVAEIAAVAGVGRAKAVRLAAAFELTRRLRSRTARAPVVLASPAQVYARYGPLMEDLRKEVFRVALLDAQNGLLKDVTISEGTLSASLVHPREVFKPAIVESAASIILLHNHPSGDPTPSREDLRLTRQLVECAALLDLRIHDHVVIGHSRFASLAERGEI
;
A
#
# COMPACT_ATOMS: atom_id res chain seq x y z
N MET A 1 13.92 40.60 -27.93
CA MET A 1 13.48 39.62 -26.93
C MET A 1 12.80 38.47 -27.65
N ALA A 2 13.37 37.27 -27.61
CA ALA A 2 12.80 36.10 -28.24
C ALA A 2 11.45 35.81 -27.61
N ARG A 3 10.39 35.68 -28.40
CA ARG A 3 9.03 35.33 -27.98
C ARG A 3 9.10 33.90 -27.41
N ALA A 4 8.82 33.70 -26.12
CA ALA A 4 8.79 32.36 -25.54
C ALA A 4 7.85 31.49 -26.37
N SER A 5 8.36 30.44 -26.99
CA SER A 5 7.59 29.56 -27.86
C SER A 5 6.51 28.84 -27.04
N ARG A 6 5.30 28.77 -27.55
CA ARG A 6 4.21 28.03 -26.92
C ARG A 6 4.57 26.56 -26.92
N ILE A 7 4.29 25.82 -25.85
CA ILE A 7 4.53 24.35 -25.77
C ILE A 7 3.97 23.60 -26.98
N ARG A 8 2.90 24.11 -27.59
CA ARG A 8 2.31 23.56 -28.85
C ARG A 8 3.23 23.66 -30.07
N GLU A 9 4.19 24.59 -30.05
CA GLU A 9 5.19 24.81 -31.10
C GLU A 9 6.45 23.94 -30.92
N TRP A 10 6.57 23.26 -29.76
CA TRP A 10 7.69 22.36 -29.48
C TRP A 10 7.52 21.04 -30.24
N PRO A 11 8.62 20.34 -30.56
CA PRO A 11 8.55 18.96 -31.03
C PRO A 11 7.68 18.10 -30.09
N LEU A 12 6.92 17.17 -30.64
CA LEU A 12 6.00 16.34 -29.85
C LEU A 12 6.68 15.63 -28.69
N GLU A 13 7.88 15.11 -28.95
CA GLU A 13 8.71 14.40 -27.97
C GLU A 13 9.29 15.26 -26.83
N GLU A 14 9.24 16.60 -26.97
CA GLU A 14 9.66 17.56 -25.95
C GLU A 14 8.51 18.10 -25.10
N ARG A 15 7.26 17.89 -25.54
CA ARG A 15 6.08 18.36 -24.80
C ARG A 15 5.89 17.56 -23.51
N PRO A 16 5.71 18.21 -22.36
CA PRO A 16 5.61 17.48 -21.08
C PRO A 16 4.56 16.37 -21.04
N ARG A 17 3.38 16.58 -21.62
CA ARG A 17 2.30 15.55 -21.64
C ARG A 17 2.67 14.35 -22.49
N GLU A 18 3.27 14.57 -23.66
CA GLU A 18 3.73 13.53 -24.58
C GLU A 18 4.90 12.76 -23.96
N ARG A 19 5.82 13.47 -23.32
CA ARG A 19 6.93 12.84 -22.58
C ARG A 19 6.42 11.97 -21.43
N LEU A 20 5.44 12.44 -20.65
CA LEU A 20 4.83 11.66 -19.60
C LEU A 20 4.20 10.38 -20.15
N TYR A 21 3.47 10.51 -21.28
CA TYR A 21 2.76 9.37 -21.88
C TYR A 21 3.72 8.32 -22.45
N HIS A 22 4.79 8.76 -23.14
CA HIS A 22 5.67 7.83 -23.85
C HIS A 22 6.90 7.38 -23.04
N LYS A 23 7.38 8.20 -22.10
CA LYS A 23 8.63 7.96 -21.35
C LYS A 23 8.43 7.77 -19.84
N GLY A 24 7.19 7.95 -19.34
CA GLY A 24 6.91 7.86 -17.90
C GLY A 24 7.28 9.12 -17.11
N ALA A 25 6.87 9.14 -15.84
CA ALA A 25 7.03 10.31 -14.97
C ALA A 25 8.52 10.58 -14.60
N GLU A 26 9.33 9.54 -14.54
CA GLU A 26 10.76 9.63 -14.18
C GLU A 26 11.58 10.43 -15.18
N ALA A 27 11.10 10.55 -16.43
CA ALA A 27 11.76 11.33 -17.48
C ALA A 27 11.47 12.83 -17.39
N LEU A 28 10.62 13.30 -16.47
CA LEU A 28 10.20 14.69 -16.35
C LEU A 28 10.78 15.34 -15.09
N ALA A 29 11.19 16.61 -15.25
CA ALA A 29 11.52 17.45 -14.10
C ALA A 29 10.25 17.95 -13.38
N ASP A 30 10.38 18.34 -12.10
CA ASP A 30 9.27 18.86 -11.29
C ASP A 30 8.51 20.01 -11.97
N ALA A 31 9.23 20.91 -12.63
CA ALA A 31 8.63 22.01 -13.39
C ALA A 31 7.74 21.52 -14.56
N GLU A 32 8.10 20.42 -15.20
CA GLU A 32 7.31 19.85 -16.29
C GLU A 32 6.06 19.13 -15.75
N LEU A 33 6.18 18.42 -14.63
CA LEU A 33 5.03 17.80 -13.92
C LEU A 33 4.05 18.87 -13.42
N LEU A 34 4.56 19.94 -12.80
CA LEU A 34 3.74 21.09 -12.40
C LEU A 34 3.08 21.76 -13.62
N ALA A 35 3.79 21.92 -14.74
CA ALA A 35 3.23 22.50 -15.96
C ALA A 35 2.06 21.68 -16.51
N ILE A 36 2.09 20.37 -16.41
CA ILE A 36 0.98 19.49 -16.78
C ILE A 36 -0.25 19.80 -15.90
N GLN A 37 -0.05 20.00 -14.60
CA GLN A 37 -1.13 20.34 -13.65
C GLN A 37 -1.66 21.77 -13.88
N LEU A 38 -0.80 22.74 -14.18
CA LEU A 38 -1.20 24.11 -14.53
C LEU A 38 -2.00 24.14 -15.84
N GLY A 39 -1.67 23.28 -16.80
CA GLY A 39 -2.34 23.09 -18.06
C GLY A 39 -2.05 24.19 -19.09
N THR A 40 -2.02 25.44 -18.70
CA THR A 40 -1.75 26.60 -19.56
C THR A 40 -0.79 27.57 -18.87
N GLY A 41 0.03 28.27 -19.65
CA GLY A 41 0.81 29.40 -19.18
C GLY A 41 -0.03 30.70 -19.08
N GLU A 42 0.63 31.81 -19.27
CA GLU A 42 0.02 33.13 -19.41
C GLU A 42 0.52 33.81 -20.69
N ARG A 43 0.11 35.07 -20.94
CA ARG A 43 0.50 35.79 -22.13
C ARG A 43 2.03 35.95 -22.18
N GLY A 44 2.66 35.32 -23.18
CA GLY A 44 4.12 35.40 -23.39
C GLY A 44 4.96 34.41 -22.55
N ARG A 45 4.34 33.54 -21.75
CA ARG A 45 5.04 32.55 -20.90
C ARG A 45 4.37 31.19 -21.00
N SER A 46 5.16 30.13 -21.13
CA SER A 46 4.64 28.76 -21.14
C SER A 46 4.22 28.30 -19.75
N ALA A 47 3.49 27.20 -19.66
CA ALA A 47 3.15 26.59 -18.37
C ALA A 47 4.42 26.11 -17.63
N VAL A 48 5.48 25.74 -18.37
CA VAL A 48 6.77 25.34 -17.78
C VAL A 48 7.48 26.53 -17.15
N ASP A 49 7.40 27.72 -17.80
CA ASP A 49 7.99 28.93 -17.23
C ASP A 49 7.29 29.34 -15.94
N VAL A 50 5.95 29.29 -15.90
CA VAL A 50 5.17 29.57 -14.69
C VAL A 50 5.48 28.55 -13.59
N ALA A 51 5.65 27.27 -13.94
CA ALA A 51 6.03 26.23 -13.00
C ALA A 51 7.43 26.44 -12.40
N ARG A 52 8.40 26.87 -13.24
CA ARG A 52 9.75 27.21 -12.78
C ARG A 52 9.75 28.37 -11.80
N ASP A 53 8.97 29.41 -12.08
CA ASP A 53 8.85 30.55 -11.16
C ASP A 53 8.26 30.17 -9.83
N LEU A 54 7.24 29.27 -9.80
CA LEU A 54 6.71 28.72 -8.56
C LEU A 54 7.83 28.03 -7.75
N LEU A 55 8.64 27.18 -8.39
CA LEU A 55 9.74 26.50 -7.71
C LEU A 55 10.84 27.46 -7.26
N VAL A 56 11.16 28.48 -8.05
CA VAL A 56 12.13 29.52 -7.66
C VAL A 56 11.60 30.33 -6.47
N GLN A 57 10.32 30.71 -6.50
CA GLN A 57 9.72 31.55 -5.45
C GLN A 57 9.62 30.81 -4.12
N TYR A 58 9.29 29.51 -4.12
CA TYR A 58 9.08 28.73 -2.90
C TYR A 58 10.22 27.79 -2.54
N GLY A 59 11.22 27.63 -3.40
CA GLY A 59 12.44 26.85 -3.16
C GLY A 59 12.33 25.39 -3.54
N SER A 60 11.28 24.68 -3.13
CA SER A 60 11.09 23.27 -3.43
C SER A 60 9.62 22.92 -3.69
N LEU A 61 9.40 21.72 -4.26
CA LEU A 61 8.06 21.17 -4.43
C LEU A 61 7.36 20.95 -3.08
N SER A 62 8.11 20.56 -2.04
CA SER A 62 7.60 20.37 -0.68
C SER A 62 7.16 21.70 -0.05
N ASP A 63 7.98 22.74 -0.21
CA ASP A 63 7.63 24.06 0.30
C ASP A 63 6.44 24.68 -0.43
N LEU A 64 6.35 24.48 -1.75
CA LEU A 64 5.18 24.86 -2.54
C LEU A 64 3.92 24.13 -2.06
N ALA A 65 4.02 22.82 -1.80
CA ALA A 65 2.90 22.01 -1.34
C ALA A 65 2.40 22.40 0.07
N ALA A 66 3.24 23.03 0.88
CA ALA A 66 2.88 23.54 2.20
C ALA A 66 2.16 24.90 2.15
N ARG A 67 2.07 25.56 0.99
CA ARG A 67 1.44 26.89 0.86
C ARG A 67 -0.08 26.82 0.76
N GLY A 68 -0.71 27.86 1.27
CA GLY A 68 -2.16 28.02 1.14
C GLY A 68 -2.58 28.32 -0.30
N VAL A 69 -3.80 27.89 -0.68
CA VAL A 69 -4.35 28.12 -2.02
C VAL A 69 -4.31 29.61 -2.43
N ALA A 70 -4.57 30.51 -1.48
CA ALA A 70 -4.56 31.96 -1.74
C ALA A 70 -3.16 32.47 -2.09
N GLU A 71 -2.11 31.97 -1.43
CA GLU A 71 -0.72 32.34 -1.71
C GLU A 71 -0.30 31.86 -3.09
N ILE A 72 -0.63 30.60 -3.45
CA ILE A 72 -0.33 30.02 -4.76
C ILE A 72 -1.10 30.78 -5.84
N ALA A 73 -2.35 31.18 -5.58
CA ALA A 73 -3.17 31.91 -6.54
C ALA A 73 -2.67 33.33 -6.82
N ALA A 74 -1.93 33.94 -5.88
CA ALA A 74 -1.36 35.28 -6.04
C ALA A 74 -0.14 35.30 -7.00
N VAL A 75 0.45 34.15 -7.31
CA VAL A 75 1.58 34.07 -8.22
C VAL A 75 1.12 34.37 -9.66
N ALA A 76 1.87 35.23 -10.34
CA ALA A 76 1.57 35.62 -11.73
C ALA A 76 1.48 34.40 -12.65
N GLY A 77 0.42 34.33 -13.45
CA GLY A 77 0.16 33.22 -14.37
C GLY A 77 -0.51 31.99 -13.75
N VAL A 78 -0.72 31.95 -12.43
CA VAL A 78 -1.42 30.85 -11.74
C VAL A 78 -2.92 31.13 -11.62
N GLY A 79 -3.31 32.08 -10.78
CA GLY A 79 -4.72 32.39 -10.52
C GLY A 79 -5.46 31.26 -9.77
N ARG A 80 -6.69 31.56 -9.37
CA ARG A 80 -7.48 30.69 -8.48
C ARG A 80 -7.69 29.27 -8.99
N ALA A 81 -8.06 29.11 -10.26
CA ALA A 81 -8.39 27.79 -10.80
C ALA A 81 -7.18 26.84 -10.84
N LYS A 82 -6.00 27.34 -11.19
CA LYS A 82 -4.76 26.55 -11.22
C LYS A 82 -4.26 26.24 -9.81
N ALA A 83 -4.34 27.23 -8.89
CA ALA A 83 -3.98 27.03 -7.48
C ALA A 83 -4.82 25.94 -6.80
N VAL A 84 -6.14 25.94 -7.02
CA VAL A 84 -7.04 24.90 -6.50
C VAL A 84 -6.66 23.51 -7.04
N ARG A 85 -6.31 23.41 -8.33
CA ARG A 85 -5.89 22.15 -8.94
C ARG A 85 -4.58 21.62 -8.33
N LEU A 86 -3.60 22.49 -8.15
CA LEU A 86 -2.34 22.12 -7.49
C LEU A 86 -2.56 21.67 -6.04
N ALA A 87 -3.33 22.45 -5.28
CA ALA A 87 -3.64 22.10 -3.89
C ALA A 87 -4.37 20.76 -3.77
N ALA A 88 -5.30 20.46 -4.69
CA ALA A 88 -5.98 19.17 -4.73
C ALA A 88 -5.00 18.01 -5.01
N ALA A 89 -4.04 18.19 -5.94
CA ALA A 89 -3.03 17.19 -6.24
C ALA A 89 -2.08 16.96 -5.05
N PHE A 90 -1.65 18.01 -4.38
CA PHE A 90 -0.83 17.91 -3.17
C PHE A 90 -1.59 17.22 -2.02
N GLU A 91 -2.86 17.55 -1.81
CA GLU A 91 -3.69 16.91 -0.79
C GLU A 91 -3.89 15.41 -1.08
N LEU A 92 -4.12 15.01 -2.31
CA LEU A 92 -4.18 13.59 -2.68
C LEU A 92 -2.87 12.87 -2.36
N THR A 93 -1.72 13.48 -2.68
CA THR A 93 -0.40 12.94 -2.35
C THR A 93 -0.21 12.82 -0.84
N ARG A 94 -0.63 13.83 -0.06
CA ARG A 94 -0.58 13.81 1.40
C ARG A 94 -1.43 12.69 1.99
N ARG A 95 -2.63 12.48 1.46
CA ARG A 95 -3.51 11.36 1.88
C ARG A 95 -2.94 9.99 1.52
N LEU A 96 -2.33 9.85 0.38
CA LEU A 96 -1.62 8.62 0.00
C LEU A 96 -0.48 8.34 0.98
N ARG A 97 0.39 9.33 1.25
CA ARG A 97 1.49 9.19 2.22
C ARG A 97 0.98 8.89 3.64
N SER A 98 -0.11 9.51 4.09
CA SER A 98 -0.66 9.23 5.42
C SER A 98 -1.24 7.82 5.57
N ARG A 99 -1.70 7.21 4.48
CA ARG A 99 -2.11 5.80 4.46
C ARG A 99 -0.91 4.84 4.52
N THR A 100 0.21 5.20 3.87
CA THR A 100 1.45 4.43 3.91
C THR A 100 2.30 4.72 5.15
N ALA A 101 2.10 5.85 5.81
CA ALA A 101 2.81 6.28 7.03
C ALA A 101 2.22 5.73 8.35
N ARG A 102 1.25 4.82 8.32
CA ARG A 102 1.06 3.93 9.49
C ARG A 102 2.34 3.14 9.60
N ALA A 103 3.03 3.26 10.75
CA ALA A 103 4.20 2.43 11.05
C ALA A 103 3.87 0.99 10.63
N PRO A 104 4.73 0.35 9.84
CA PRO A 104 4.46 -1.01 9.39
C PRO A 104 4.17 -1.86 10.62
N VAL A 105 3.04 -2.54 10.62
CA VAL A 105 2.73 -3.49 11.69
C VAL A 105 3.66 -4.66 11.50
N VAL A 106 4.67 -4.78 12.36
CA VAL A 106 5.63 -5.89 12.32
C VAL A 106 5.06 -7.04 13.14
N LEU A 107 5.04 -8.24 12.55
CA LEU A 107 4.55 -9.48 13.15
C LEU A 107 5.73 -10.47 13.30
N ALA A 108 6.65 -10.18 14.24
CA ALA A 108 7.87 -10.94 14.43
C ALA A 108 7.77 -11.99 15.57
N SER A 109 6.65 -12.03 16.28
CA SER A 109 6.43 -13.03 17.34
C SER A 109 4.95 -13.42 17.44
N PRO A 110 4.64 -14.64 17.94
CA PRO A 110 3.24 -15.07 18.15
C PRO A 110 2.46 -14.13 19.07
N ALA A 111 3.11 -13.54 20.07
CA ALA A 111 2.49 -12.55 20.95
C ALA A 111 2.06 -11.28 20.21
N GLN A 112 2.86 -10.78 19.27
CA GLN A 112 2.49 -9.63 18.42
C GLN A 112 1.34 -9.98 17.48
N VAL A 113 1.33 -11.20 16.94
CA VAL A 113 0.22 -11.71 16.13
C VAL A 113 -1.06 -11.75 16.96
N TYR A 114 -1.01 -12.30 18.15
CA TYR A 114 -2.17 -12.34 19.05
C TYR A 114 -2.63 -10.94 19.49
N ALA A 115 -1.70 -10.05 19.85
CA ALA A 115 -2.05 -8.68 20.24
C ALA A 115 -2.83 -7.95 19.14
N ARG A 116 -2.57 -8.26 17.86
CA ARG A 116 -3.30 -7.68 16.73
C ARG A 116 -4.61 -8.39 16.42
N TYR A 117 -4.60 -9.72 16.38
CA TYR A 117 -5.73 -10.51 15.87
C TYR A 117 -6.62 -11.08 16.96
N GLY A 118 -6.12 -11.26 18.19
CA GLY A 118 -6.91 -11.70 19.34
C GLY A 118 -8.20 -10.89 19.48
N PRO A 119 -8.15 -9.56 19.67
CA PRO A 119 -9.34 -8.73 19.84
C PRO A 119 -10.32 -8.75 18.64
N LEU A 120 -9.86 -9.21 17.47
CA LEU A 120 -10.67 -9.29 16.26
C LEU A 120 -11.33 -10.66 16.06
N MET A 121 -10.80 -11.70 16.73
CA MET A 121 -11.15 -13.09 16.42
C MET A 121 -11.61 -13.91 17.63
N GLU A 122 -11.22 -13.56 18.86
CA GLU A 122 -11.49 -14.39 20.06
C GLU A 122 -12.98 -14.54 20.40
N ASP A 123 -13.82 -13.55 20.04
CA ASP A 123 -15.26 -13.56 20.32
C ASP A 123 -16.10 -14.00 19.11
N LEU A 124 -15.48 -14.43 18.03
CA LEU A 124 -16.20 -14.90 16.86
C LEU A 124 -16.90 -16.24 17.14
N ARG A 125 -18.20 -16.29 16.84
CA ARG A 125 -19.03 -17.51 17.05
C ARG A 125 -18.80 -18.59 16.01
N LYS A 126 -18.10 -18.29 14.94
CA LYS A 126 -17.72 -19.21 13.87
C LYS A 126 -16.22 -19.27 13.78
N GLU A 127 -15.71 -20.39 13.35
CA GLU A 127 -14.31 -20.49 12.97
C GLU A 127 -14.05 -19.64 11.73
N VAL A 128 -13.01 -18.82 11.78
CA VAL A 128 -12.55 -17.98 10.67
C VAL A 128 -11.09 -18.27 10.44
N PHE A 129 -10.75 -18.67 9.22
CA PHE A 129 -9.36 -18.87 8.81
C PHE A 129 -8.88 -17.65 8.02
N ARG A 130 -7.76 -17.08 8.46
CA ARG A 130 -7.13 -15.90 7.86
C ARG A 130 -5.68 -16.15 7.54
N VAL A 131 -5.16 -15.37 6.62
CA VAL A 131 -3.75 -15.33 6.26
C VAL A 131 -3.26 -13.91 6.35
N ALA A 132 -2.20 -13.67 7.13
CA ALA A 132 -1.46 -12.43 7.13
C ALA A 132 -0.28 -12.55 6.15
N LEU A 133 -0.19 -11.64 5.20
CA LEU A 133 0.83 -11.56 4.17
C LEU A 133 1.92 -10.59 4.63
N LEU A 134 3.18 -11.02 4.60
CA LEU A 134 4.29 -10.26 5.15
C LEU A 134 5.34 -9.94 4.07
N ASP A 135 5.97 -8.79 4.21
CA ASP A 135 7.18 -8.44 3.48
C ASP A 135 8.43 -9.13 4.06
N ALA A 136 9.60 -8.87 3.46
CA ALA A 136 10.88 -9.45 3.88
C ALA A 136 11.35 -8.99 5.28
N GLN A 137 10.71 -7.98 5.87
CA GLN A 137 11.01 -7.46 7.22
C GLN A 137 9.91 -7.83 8.23
N ASN A 138 9.06 -8.79 7.90
CA ASN A 138 7.88 -9.20 8.68
C ASN A 138 6.84 -8.07 8.86
N GLY A 139 6.89 -7.07 8.00
CA GLY A 139 5.88 -6.02 7.91
C GLY A 139 4.59 -6.57 7.28
N LEU A 140 3.45 -6.30 7.92
CA LEU A 140 2.15 -6.73 7.42
C LEU A 140 1.78 -5.94 6.16
N LEU A 141 1.74 -6.63 5.02
CA LEU A 141 1.26 -6.09 3.74
C LEU A 141 -0.27 -6.06 3.71
N LYS A 142 -0.88 -7.19 4.07
CA LYS A 142 -2.33 -7.39 4.00
C LYS A 142 -2.74 -8.60 4.83
N ASP A 143 -3.97 -8.62 5.31
CA ASP A 143 -4.60 -9.84 5.81
C ASP A 143 -5.84 -10.19 4.98
N VAL A 144 -6.12 -11.48 4.81
CA VAL A 144 -7.21 -11.98 3.97
C VAL A 144 -7.94 -13.09 4.73
N THR A 145 -9.26 -13.00 4.79
CA THR A 145 -10.11 -14.10 5.25
C THR A 145 -10.24 -15.13 4.14
N ILE A 146 -9.88 -16.36 4.41
CA ILE A 146 -9.90 -17.47 3.45
C ILE A 146 -11.20 -18.28 3.57
N SER A 147 -11.64 -18.54 4.80
CA SER A 147 -12.90 -19.25 5.05
C SER A 147 -13.57 -18.76 6.32
N GLU A 148 -14.89 -18.93 6.38
CA GLU A 148 -15.73 -18.66 7.54
C GLU A 148 -16.75 -19.82 7.69
N GLY A 149 -16.78 -20.44 8.85
CA GLY A 149 -17.63 -21.60 9.17
C GLY A 149 -16.83 -22.67 9.88
N THR A 150 -17.16 -23.95 9.71
CA THR A 150 -16.38 -25.07 10.23
C THR A 150 -15.08 -25.23 9.43
N LEU A 151 -13.94 -25.31 10.12
CA LEU A 151 -12.66 -25.65 9.50
C LEU A 151 -12.67 -27.13 9.09
N SER A 152 -13.01 -27.39 7.85
CA SER A 152 -12.70 -28.67 7.23
C SER A 152 -11.62 -28.47 6.16
N ALA A 153 -10.76 -29.44 5.96
CA ALA A 153 -9.73 -29.41 4.90
C ALA A 153 -10.31 -29.19 3.50
N SER A 154 -11.65 -29.37 3.33
CA SER A 154 -12.37 -29.07 2.11
C SER A 154 -12.70 -27.57 1.93
N LEU A 155 -12.65 -26.75 2.99
CA LEU A 155 -12.98 -25.33 2.96
C LEU A 155 -11.73 -24.43 2.88
N VAL A 156 -10.58 -24.90 3.39
CA VAL A 156 -9.30 -24.17 3.30
C VAL A 156 -8.43 -24.82 2.23
N HIS A 157 -8.65 -24.42 0.99
CA HIS A 157 -7.89 -24.97 -0.14
C HIS A 157 -6.55 -24.20 -0.31
N PRO A 158 -5.41 -24.88 -0.51
CA PRO A 158 -4.10 -24.22 -0.71
C PRO A 158 -4.13 -23.11 -1.76
N ARG A 159 -4.85 -23.27 -2.87
CA ARG A 159 -5.02 -22.23 -3.89
C ARG A 159 -5.53 -20.92 -3.31
N GLU A 160 -6.53 -20.96 -2.43
CA GLU A 160 -7.13 -19.75 -1.85
C GLU A 160 -6.21 -19.11 -0.81
N VAL A 161 -5.36 -19.90 -0.14
CA VAL A 161 -4.34 -19.43 0.81
C VAL A 161 -3.20 -18.71 0.07
N PHE A 162 -2.67 -19.29 -0.99
CA PHE A 162 -1.46 -18.79 -1.65
C PHE A 162 -1.73 -17.76 -2.76
N LYS A 163 -2.91 -17.79 -3.40
CA LYS A 163 -3.28 -16.81 -4.43
C LYS A 163 -3.06 -15.35 -3.99
N PRO A 164 -3.57 -14.89 -2.83
CA PRO A 164 -3.30 -13.53 -2.39
C PRO A 164 -1.83 -13.26 -2.07
N ALA A 165 -1.08 -14.24 -1.56
CA ALA A 165 0.35 -14.10 -1.30
C ALA A 165 1.16 -13.86 -2.58
N ILE A 166 0.83 -14.57 -3.65
CA ILE A 166 1.46 -14.41 -4.97
C ILE A 166 1.10 -13.04 -5.56
N VAL A 167 -0.17 -12.65 -5.53
CA VAL A 167 -0.64 -11.36 -6.08
C VAL A 167 0.01 -10.17 -5.38
N GLU A 168 0.14 -10.22 -4.05
CA GLU A 168 0.75 -9.14 -3.26
C GLU A 168 2.28 -9.26 -3.18
N SER A 169 2.90 -10.26 -3.86
CA SER A 169 4.34 -10.51 -3.80
C SER A 169 4.87 -10.64 -2.37
N ALA A 170 4.12 -11.32 -1.51
CA ALA A 170 4.49 -11.53 -0.12
C ALA A 170 5.76 -12.40 -0.02
N ALA A 171 6.68 -12.05 0.87
CA ALA A 171 7.87 -12.85 1.15
C ALA A 171 7.56 -14.04 2.08
N SER A 172 6.54 -13.90 2.92
CA SER A 172 6.13 -14.93 3.88
C SER A 172 4.68 -14.73 4.32
N ILE A 173 4.12 -15.73 4.99
CA ILE A 173 2.75 -15.67 5.51
C ILE A 173 2.68 -16.20 6.96
N ILE A 174 1.64 -15.76 7.68
CA ILE A 174 1.21 -16.33 8.95
C ILE A 174 -0.23 -16.81 8.78
N LEU A 175 -0.49 -18.04 9.20
CA LEU A 175 -1.82 -18.64 9.23
C LEU A 175 -2.48 -18.33 10.59
N LEU A 176 -3.77 -18.04 10.56
CA LEU A 176 -4.54 -17.68 11.75
C LEU A 176 -5.92 -18.32 11.70
N HIS A 177 -6.37 -18.89 12.78
CA HIS A 177 -7.79 -19.21 12.97
C HIS A 177 -8.19 -19.11 14.44
N ASN A 178 -9.47 -18.95 14.70
CA ASN A 178 -10.02 -18.94 16.03
C ASN A 178 -10.83 -20.22 16.32
N HIS A 179 -10.82 -20.62 17.58
CA HIS A 179 -11.71 -21.64 18.10
C HIS A 179 -12.87 -21.01 18.88
N PRO A 180 -14.12 -21.12 18.43
CA PRO A 180 -15.29 -20.60 19.16
C PRO A 180 -15.48 -21.21 20.55
N SER A 181 -14.88 -22.37 20.80
CA SER A 181 -14.83 -22.98 22.14
C SER A 181 -14.03 -22.18 23.16
N GLY A 182 -13.17 -21.25 22.68
CA GLY A 182 -12.21 -20.50 23.51
C GLY A 182 -10.95 -21.28 23.89
N ASP A 183 -10.84 -22.57 23.57
CA ASP A 183 -9.63 -23.34 23.77
C ASP A 183 -8.73 -23.30 22.51
N PRO A 184 -7.52 -22.69 22.57
CA PRO A 184 -6.63 -22.58 21.42
C PRO A 184 -5.83 -23.87 21.15
N THR A 185 -6.10 -24.96 21.83
CA THR A 185 -5.39 -26.22 21.59
C THR A 185 -5.64 -26.71 20.17
N PRO A 186 -4.60 -26.82 19.30
CA PRO A 186 -4.78 -27.24 17.93
C PRO A 186 -5.38 -28.64 17.83
N SER A 187 -6.38 -28.80 16.96
CA SER A 187 -6.97 -30.09 16.66
C SER A 187 -6.06 -30.93 15.75
N ARG A 188 -6.40 -32.21 15.59
CA ARG A 188 -5.72 -33.08 14.62
C ARG A 188 -5.91 -32.60 13.16
N GLU A 189 -7.03 -31.95 12.89
CA GLU A 189 -7.32 -31.38 11.58
C GLU A 189 -6.47 -30.14 11.31
N ASP A 190 -6.28 -29.27 12.30
CA ASP A 190 -5.41 -28.08 12.18
C ASP A 190 -3.96 -28.49 11.88
N LEU A 191 -3.46 -29.50 12.60
CA LEU A 191 -2.11 -30.02 12.38
C LEU A 191 -1.95 -30.62 10.97
N ARG A 192 -2.95 -31.36 10.50
CA ARG A 192 -2.93 -31.92 9.14
C ARG A 192 -2.97 -30.85 8.08
N LEU A 193 -3.88 -29.86 8.22
CA LEU A 193 -3.99 -28.74 7.32
C LEU A 193 -2.69 -27.94 7.27
N THR A 194 -2.11 -27.65 8.44
CA THR A 194 -0.84 -26.92 8.52
C THR A 194 0.28 -27.61 7.78
N ARG A 195 0.46 -28.93 7.97
CA ARG A 195 1.49 -29.70 7.24
C ARG A 195 1.27 -29.64 5.74
N GLN A 196 0.05 -29.82 5.27
CA GLN A 196 -0.29 -29.71 3.85
C GLN A 196 0.07 -28.32 3.30
N LEU A 197 -0.25 -27.25 4.05
CA LEU A 197 0.06 -25.89 3.61
C LEU A 197 1.57 -25.62 3.62
N VAL A 198 2.32 -26.14 4.60
CA VAL A 198 3.79 -26.03 4.63
C VAL A 198 4.43 -26.71 3.43
N GLU A 199 3.98 -27.92 3.08
CA GLU A 199 4.46 -28.63 1.89
C GLU A 199 4.16 -27.84 0.60
N CYS A 200 2.95 -27.27 0.48
CA CYS A 200 2.60 -26.44 -0.67
C CYS A 200 3.40 -25.14 -0.72
N ALA A 201 3.66 -24.49 0.43
CA ALA A 201 4.44 -23.27 0.54
C ALA A 201 5.88 -23.49 0.03
N ALA A 202 6.50 -24.61 0.40
CA ALA A 202 7.84 -24.98 -0.05
C ALA A 202 7.94 -25.08 -1.57
N LEU A 203 6.91 -25.59 -2.26
CA LEU A 203 6.86 -25.66 -3.72
C LEU A 203 6.76 -24.28 -4.40
N LEU A 204 6.29 -23.28 -3.67
CA LEU A 204 6.10 -21.90 -4.14
C LEU A 204 7.23 -20.96 -3.69
N ASP A 205 8.25 -21.49 -3.00
CA ASP A 205 9.31 -20.70 -2.35
C ASP A 205 8.75 -19.62 -1.41
N LEU A 206 7.64 -19.94 -0.73
CA LEU A 206 7.01 -19.13 0.28
C LEU A 206 7.23 -19.74 1.66
N ARG A 207 7.50 -18.89 2.66
CA ARG A 207 7.67 -19.33 4.04
C ARG A 207 6.39 -19.11 4.84
N ILE A 208 5.95 -20.16 5.56
CA ILE A 208 4.97 -20.02 6.63
C ILE A 208 5.75 -19.81 7.94
N HIS A 209 5.62 -18.64 8.56
CA HIS A 209 6.31 -18.34 9.82
C HIS A 209 5.65 -18.99 11.00
N ASP A 210 4.34 -19.04 11.02
CA ASP A 210 3.57 -19.62 12.11
C ASP A 210 2.13 -19.94 11.67
N HIS A 211 1.48 -20.77 12.47
CA HIS A 211 0.04 -20.94 12.49
C HIS A 211 -0.45 -20.69 13.90
N VAL A 212 -1.14 -19.58 14.11
CA VAL A 212 -1.61 -19.13 15.42
C VAL A 212 -3.09 -19.44 15.57
N VAL A 213 -3.40 -20.28 16.56
CA VAL A 213 -4.78 -20.61 16.96
C VAL A 213 -5.20 -19.66 18.07
N ILE A 214 -6.30 -18.93 17.88
CA ILE A 214 -6.82 -17.93 18.80
C ILE A 214 -7.96 -18.52 19.60
N GLY A 215 -7.80 -18.53 20.93
CA GLY A 215 -8.82 -18.86 21.91
C GLY A 215 -9.26 -17.63 22.70
N HIS A 216 -10.00 -17.83 23.77
CA HIS A 216 -10.48 -16.75 24.61
C HIS A 216 -9.35 -16.27 25.55
N SER A 217 -8.89 -15.04 25.36
CA SER A 217 -7.78 -14.40 26.11
C SER A 217 -6.45 -15.19 26.08
N ARG A 218 -6.25 -16.08 25.11
CA ARG A 218 -5.05 -16.93 24.95
C ARG A 218 -4.91 -17.41 23.51
N PHE A 219 -3.72 -17.88 23.18
CA PHE A 219 -3.41 -18.41 21.84
C PHE A 219 -2.47 -19.62 21.93
N ALA A 220 -2.34 -20.34 20.83
CA ALA A 220 -1.32 -21.35 20.64
C ALA A 220 -0.59 -21.08 19.31
N SER A 221 0.74 -21.15 19.34
CA SER A 221 1.60 -21.07 18.16
C SER A 221 2.07 -22.49 17.79
N LEU A 222 1.86 -22.89 16.56
CA LEU A 222 2.33 -24.19 16.08
C LEU A 222 3.84 -24.19 15.83
N ALA A 223 4.42 -23.03 15.48
CA ALA A 223 5.86 -22.90 15.34
C ALA A 223 6.58 -23.08 16.70
N GLU A 224 6.09 -22.46 17.79
CA GLU A 224 6.64 -22.65 19.13
C GLU A 224 6.48 -24.10 19.64
N ARG A 225 5.51 -24.83 19.11
CA ARG A 225 5.28 -26.25 19.43
C ARG A 225 6.12 -27.21 18.58
N GLY A 226 6.86 -26.69 17.58
CA GLY A 226 7.67 -27.50 16.68
C GLY A 226 6.87 -28.28 15.63
N GLU A 227 5.67 -27.82 15.29
CA GLU A 227 4.78 -28.45 14.30
C GLU A 227 4.92 -27.85 12.89
N ILE A 228 5.77 -26.80 12.75
CA ILE A 228 6.13 -26.13 11.48
C ILE A 228 7.64 -26.14 11.30
#